data_17a7142be622a223bcbbf029472dc972
#
_entry.id   17a7142be622a223bcbbf029472dc972
#
_cell.length_a   1.000
_cell.length_b   1.000
_cell.length_c   1.000
_cell.angle_alpha   90.00
_cell.angle_beta   90.00
_cell.angle_gamma   90.00
#
_symmetry.space_group_name_H-M   'P 1'
#
loop_
_entity.id
_entity.type
_entity.pdbx_description
1 polymer ?
#
loop_
_entity_poly.entity_id
_entity_poly.type
_entity_poly.pdbx_seq_one_letter_code
_entity_poly.pdbx_strand_id
1 'polypeptide(L)'
;VFDAAIATAAAGIAHAELADLPILDKGIYLLAADEVPVIAAIARNDARETARLVGDAVSAGKGWAVKVANPGGGAFWKHGRRGDHHDLETPLPEHPALTPRLLLDRLVTAVESLGLPHPLHVHTANLGLPGNWRSLLETMKTFAGRRAHLAHVQFHSYSGGDLDEGSFGSGVAPLVEFFNAHDSLTLDVGQILFGDTVAMTGDAAAAEHLAHATGMPWMAHDLHLEGGCGVLPIAYREKSMVHAWQWAIGLEWFLTATDPWRVALSTDHPNGAHFTAYPHLMQLLGDAAFRRAAFDRIHPAVRRRSPLKDISREYTLQELCIITRAAPARIAGLPHKGHLGSGADADITLYRPDRDLARMFSMPAKVFKAGVLVAEDGEIRSLPTGQTLSAPPYGRPPCLSRITTG
;
A
#
# COMPACT_ATOMS: atom_id res chain seq x y z
N VAL A 1 -2.67 -6.69 10.74
CA VAL A 1 -1.43 -6.27 10.04
C VAL A 1 -1.13 -7.28 8.95
N PHE A 2 -0.63 -6.81 7.79
CA PHE A 2 -0.17 -7.70 6.72
C PHE A 2 1.24 -7.30 6.31
N ASP A 3 2.12 -8.30 6.19
CA ASP A 3 3.38 -8.12 5.49
C ASP A 3 3.10 -8.29 3.99
N ALA A 4 3.30 -7.22 3.25
CA ALA A 4 2.68 -7.04 1.94
C ALA A 4 3.60 -7.37 0.76
N ALA A 5 4.67 -8.17 0.93
CA ALA A 5 5.54 -8.52 -0.20
C ALA A 5 6.44 -9.72 0.10
N ILE A 6 5.85 -10.88 0.34
CA ILE A 6 6.59 -12.09 0.72
C ILE A 6 6.74 -13.02 -0.48
N ALA A 7 7.99 -13.37 -0.83
CA ALA A 7 8.24 -14.44 -1.79
C ALA A 7 7.69 -15.77 -1.24
N THR A 8 7.09 -16.60 -2.07
CA THR A 8 6.47 -17.86 -1.64
C THR A 8 7.44 -18.76 -0.85
N ALA A 9 8.70 -18.79 -1.26
CA ALA A 9 9.74 -19.53 -0.56
C ALA A 9 10.07 -19.01 0.85
N ALA A 10 9.81 -17.73 1.13
CA ALA A 10 10.05 -17.07 2.41
C ALA A 10 8.82 -17.09 3.35
N ALA A 11 7.69 -17.62 2.91
CA ALA A 11 6.44 -17.57 3.67
C ALA A 11 6.54 -18.16 5.09
N GLY A 12 7.27 -19.26 5.24
CA GLY A 12 7.48 -19.89 6.54
C GLY A 12 8.24 -19.00 7.53
N ILE A 13 9.27 -18.28 7.05
CA ILE A 13 10.06 -17.35 7.85
C ILE A 13 9.20 -16.15 8.24
N ALA A 14 8.48 -15.56 7.28
CA ALA A 14 7.59 -14.43 7.55
C ALA A 14 6.52 -14.77 8.60
N HIS A 15 5.91 -15.95 8.53
CA HIS A 15 4.96 -16.39 9.55
C HIS A 15 5.61 -16.58 10.93
N ALA A 16 6.86 -17.07 11.00
CA ALA A 16 7.59 -17.20 12.26
C ALA A 16 7.88 -15.82 12.88
N GLU A 17 8.33 -14.86 12.09
CA GLU A 17 8.56 -13.48 12.55
C GLU A 17 7.27 -12.79 13.00
N LEU A 18 6.20 -12.94 12.22
CA LEU A 18 4.89 -12.37 12.57
C LEU A 18 4.30 -13.02 13.84
N ALA A 19 4.65 -14.27 14.17
CA ALA A 19 4.16 -14.93 15.37
C ALA A 19 4.60 -14.22 16.65
N ASP A 20 5.73 -13.53 16.64
CA ASP A 20 6.25 -12.74 17.77
C ASP A 20 5.47 -11.45 18.03
N LEU A 21 4.63 -11.01 17.08
CA LEU A 21 3.79 -9.83 17.28
C LEU A 21 2.57 -10.17 18.16
N PRO A 22 2.49 -9.63 19.39
CA PRO A 22 1.33 -9.84 20.25
C PRO A 22 0.13 -9.00 19.78
N ILE A 23 -1.06 -9.33 20.28
CA ILE A 23 -2.32 -8.57 20.14
C ILE A 23 -2.86 -8.56 18.72
N LEU A 24 -2.02 -8.25 17.70
CA LEU A 24 -2.45 -8.00 16.33
C LEU A 24 -2.79 -9.30 15.58
N ASP A 25 -3.90 -9.29 14.84
CA ASP A 25 -4.12 -10.27 13.79
C ASP A 25 -3.21 -9.96 12.61
N LYS A 26 -2.62 -10.97 12.00
CA LYS A 26 -1.51 -10.88 11.08
C LYS A 26 -1.59 -11.87 9.96
N GLY A 27 -1.06 -11.51 8.81
CA GLY A 27 -1.01 -12.34 7.62
C GLY A 27 0.02 -11.83 6.63
N ILE A 28 0.14 -12.50 5.50
CA ILE A 28 1.09 -12.15 4.45
C ILE A 28 0.40 -12.05 3.09
N TYR A 29 0.93 -11.19 2.20
CA TYR A 29 0.61 -11.16 0.79
C TYR A 29 1.77 -11.76 0.00
N LEU A 30 1.48 -12.69 -0.90
CA LEU A 30 2.49 -13.43 -1.63
C LEU A 30 2.78 -12.82 -3.00
N LEU A 31 4.06 -12.73 -3.34
CA LEU A 31 4.56 -12.39 -4.67
C LEU A 31 4.48 -13.60 -5.64
N ALA A 32 3.31 -14.25 -5.66
CA ALA A 32 3.12 -15.45 -6.49
C ALA A 32 3.22 -15.19 -8.00
N ALA A 33 3.09 -13.92 -8.42
CA ALA A 33 3.25 -13.52 -9.81
C ALA A 33 4.69 -13.58 -10.33
N ASP A 34 5.68 -13.59 -9.45
CA ASP A 34 7.10 -13.63 -9.83
C ASP A 34 7.64 -15.07 -9.98
N GLU A 35 6.80 -16.04 -9.69
CA GLU A 35 7.15 -17.45 -9.84
C GLU A 35 7.27 -17.85 -11.32
N VAL A 36 8.40 -18.47 -11.68
CA VAL A 36 8.67 -18.90 -13.07
C VAL A 36 7.53 -19.72 -13.69
N PRO A 37 6.95 -20.71 -12.98
CA PRO A 37 5.81 -21.49 -13.54
C PRO A 37 4.57 -20.62 -13.78
N VAL A 38 4.32 -19.62 -12.91
CA VAL A 38 3.16 -18.71 -13.04
C VAL A 38 3.36 -17.80 -14.25
N ILE A 39 4.54 -17.19 -14.40
CA ILE A 39 4.88 -16.35 -15.57
C ILE A 39 4.75 -17.18 -16.86
N ALA A 40 5.24 -18.41 -16.88
CA ALA A 40 5.13 -19.28 -18.04
C ALA A 40 3.68 -19.63 -18.41
N ALA A 41 2.80 -19.85 -17.43
CA ALA A 41 1.37 -20.08 -17.66
C ALA A 41 0.69 -18.81 -18.19
N ILE A 42 1.00 -17.65 -17.59
CA ILE A 42 0.53 -16.35 -18.06
C ILE A 42 0.98 -16.10 -19.51
N ALA A 43 2.24 -16.36 -19.85
CA ALA A 43 2.78 -16.17 -21.20
C ALA A 43 2.04 -17.03 -22.23
N ARG A 44 1.66 -18.27 -21.89
CA ARG A 44 0.84 -19.15 -22.75
C ARG A 44 -0.64 -18.80 -22.79
N ASN A 45 -1.06 -17.76 -22.04
CA ASN A 45 -2.48 -17.41 -21.89
C ASN A 45 -3.34 -18.55 -21.32
N ASP A 46 -2.77 -19.36 -20.45
CA ASP A 46 -3.48 -20.45 -19.78
C ASP A 46 -4.06 -19.96 -18.44
N ALA A 47 -5.26 -19.40 -18.51
CA ALA A 47 -5.93 -18.84 -17.35
C ALA A 47 -6.21 -19.88 -16.24
N ARG A 48 -6.53 -21.13 -16.63
CA ARG A 48 -6.82 -22.21 -15.68
C ARG A 48 -5.57 -22.63 -14.92
N GLU A 49 -4.47 -22.83 -15.65
CA GLU A 49 -3.19 -23.21 -15.04
C GLU A 49 -2.63 -22.05 -14.21
N THR A 50 -2.75 -20.80 -14.68
CA THR A 50 -2.36 -19.62 -13.90
C THR A 50 -3.10 -19.58 -12.56
N ALA A 51 -4.44 -19.71 -12.57
CA ALA A 51 -5.24 -19.74 -11.35
C ALA A 51 -4.86 -20.89 -10.42
N ARG A 52 -4.63 -22.08 -10.97
CA ARG A 52 -4.20 -23.25 -10.19
C ARG A 52 -2.86 -23.01 -9.48
N LEU A 53 -1.85 -22.56 -10.22
CA LEU A 53 -0.51 -22.31 -9.68
C LEU A 53 -0.52 -21.21 -8.61
N VAL A 54 -1.23 -20.10 -8.87
CA VAL A 54 -1.39 -19.02 -7.89
C VAL A 54 -2.15 -19.52 -6.66
N GLY A 55 -3.22 -20.30 -6.83
CA GLY A 55 -3.97 -20.87 -5.72
C GLY A 55 -3.16 -21.85 -4.87
N ASP A 56 -2.35 -22.69 -5.53
CA ASP A 56 -1.42 -23.61 -4.85
C ASP A 56 -0.37 -22.84 -4.03
N ALA A 57 0.21 -21.77 -4.60
CA ALA A 57 1.17 -20.92 -3.90
C ALA A 57 0.54 -20.24 -2.66
N VAL A 58 -0.66 -19.66 -2.81
CA VAL A 58 -1.39 -19.03 -1.71
C VAL A 58 -1.71 -20.05 -0.61
N SER A 59 -2.14 -21.26 -0.98
CA SER A 59 -2.46 -22.31 -0.03
C SER A 59 -1.23 -22.84 0.70
N ALA A 60 -0.14 -23.11 -0.02
CA ALA A 60 1.11 -23.61 0.54
C ALA A 60 1.77 -22.58 1.46
N GLY A 61 1.79 -21.30 1.06
CA GLY A 61 2.36 -20.22 1.83
C GLY A 61 1.43 -19.68 2.93
N LYS A 62 0.20 -20.20 3.08
CA LYS A 62 -0.83 -19.65 3.97
C LYS A 62 -1.01 -18.15 3.77
N GLY A 63 -0.95 -17.70 2.51
CA GLY A 63 -1.11 -16.29 2.13
C GLY A 63 -2.56 -15.81 2.30
N TRP A 64 -2.75 -14.53 2.51
CA TRP A 64 -4.07 -13.89 2.51
C TRP A 64 -4.45 -13.36 1.14
N ALA A 65 -3.48 -12.86 0.40
CA ALA A 65 -3.66 -12.24 -0.89
C ALA A 65 -2.44 -12.46 -1.80
N VAL A 66 -2.61 -12.06 -3.06
CA VAL A 66 -1.54 -12.00 -4.05
C VAL A 66 -1.13 -10.56 -4.26
N LYS A 67 0.17 -10.31 -4.22
CA LYS A 67 0.77 -9.03 -4.61
C LYS A 67 1.57 -9.19 -5.90
N VAL A 68 1.55 -8.18 -6.73
CA VAL A 68 2.50 -7.96 -7.81
C VAL A 68 3.24 -6.65 -7.54
N ALA A 69 4.56 -6.68 -7.69
CA ALA A 69 5.41 -5.52 -7.52
C ALA A 69 6.16 -5.24 -8.83
N ASN A 70 6.13 -3.98 -9.27
CA ASN A 70 6.84 -3.49 -10.44
C ASN A 70 6.76 -4.46 -11.64
N PRO A 71 5.57 -4.68 -12.22
CA PRO A 71 5.34 -5.73 -13.23
C PRO A 71 6.32 -5.60 -14.40
N GLY A 72 7.12 -6.64 -14.60
CA GLY A 72 8.20 -6.67 -15.58
C GLY A 72 9.52 -6.04 -15.14
N GLY A 73 9.54 -5.26 -14.06
CA GLY A 73 10.73 -4.54 -13.61
C GLY A 73 11.94 -5.43 -13.34
N GLY A 74 11.74 -6.56 -12.67
CA GLY A 74 12.80 -7.53 -12.41
C GLY A 74 13.40 -8.12 -13.70
N ALA A 75 12.58 -8.42 -14.71
CA ALA A 75 13.05 -8.90 -16.00
C ALA A 75 13.85 -7.82 -16.74
N PHE A 76 13.38 -6.58 -16.75
CA PHE A 76 14.10 -5.47 -17.37
C PHE A 76 15.43 -5.20 -16.67
N TRP A 77 15.45 -5.23 -15.34
CA TRP A 77 16.67 -5.09 -14.54
C TRP A 77 17.71 -6.16 -14.88
N LYS A 78 17.34 -7.45 -14.88
CA LYS A 78 18.21 -8.58 -15.23
C LYS A 78 18.85 -8.42 -16.61
N HIS A 79 18.17 -7.73 -17.53
CA HIS A 79 18.64 -7.47 -18.90
C HIS A 79 19.27 -6.07 -19.09
N GLY A 80 19.71 -5.45 -18.01
CA GLY A 80 20.51 -4.23 -18.04
C GLY A 80 19.72 -2.91 -18.22
N ARG A 81 18.40 -2.95 -18.22
CA ARG A 81 17.56 -1.75 -18.25
C ARG A 81 17.37 -1.22 -16.83
N ARG A 82 18.37 -0.51 -16.34
CA ARG A 82 18.44 -0.03 -14.96
C ARG A 82 17.99 1.43 -14.88
N GLY A 83 17.04 1.71 -13.98
CA GLY A 83 16.56 3.07 -13.73
C GLY A 83 15.76 3.71 -14.87
N ASP A 84 15.53 3.00 -15.97
CA ASP A 84 14.77 3.51 -17.11
C ASP A 84 13.26 3.35 -16.89
N HIS A 85 12.50 4.35 -17.34
CA HIS A 85 11.05 4.17 -17.49
C HIS A 85 10.76 3.02 -18.45
N HIS A 86 9.90 2.10 -18.01
CA HIS A 86 9.27 1.16 -18.93
C HIS A 86 7.76 1.39 -18.91
N ASP A 87 7.15 1.38 -20.07
CA ASP A 87 5.69 1.41 -20.19
C ASP A 87 5.10 -0.01 -20.06
N LEU A 88 3.80 -0.07 -19.89
CA LEU A 88 3.10 -1.35 -19.75
C LEU A 88 3.02 -2.16 -21.05
N GLU A 89 3.41 -1.59 -22.18
CA GLU A 89 3.43 -2.25 -23.50
C GLU A 89 4.81 -2.77 -23.88
N THR A 90 5.85 -2.47 -23.11
CA THR A 90 7.20 -2.95 -23.40
C THR A 90 7.26 -4.48 -23.25
N PRO A 91 7.62 -5.25 -24.31
CA PRO A 91 7.74 -6.71 -24.23
C PRO A 91 8.77 -7.14 -23.20
N LEU A 92 8.44 -8.18 -22.42
CA LEU A 92 9.38 -8.74 -21.44
C LEU A 92 10.54 -9.45 -22.18
N PRO A 93 11.79 -9.23 -21.78
CA PRO A 93 12.95 -9.82 -22.47
C PRO A 93 12.90 -11.35 -22.59
N GLU A 94 12.48 -12.04 -21.54
CA GLU A 94 12.41 -13.51 -21.50
C GLU A 94 11.14 -14.07 -22.15
N HIS A 95 10.11 -13.23 -22.32
CA HIS A 95 8.80 -13.58 -22.88
C HIS A 95 8.29 -12.47 -23.81
N PRO A 96 8.82 -12.36 -25.05
CA PRO A 96 8.50 -11.22 -25.94
C PRO A 96 7.01 -11.10 -26.33
N ALA A 97 6.22 -12.14 -26.16
CA ALA A 97 4.77 -12.09 -26.36
C ALA A 97 4.00 -11.60 -25.13
N LEU A 98 4.68 -11.34 -24.02
CA LEU A 98 4.11 -10.87 -22.77
C LEU A 98 4.58 -9.44 -22.49
N THR A 99 3.65 -8.56 -22.15
CA THR A 99 3.92 -7.21 -21.66
C THR A 99 3.48 -7.09 -20.20
N PRO A 100 3.94 -6.10 -19.44
CA PRO A 100 3.43 -5.81 -18.10
C PRO A 100 1.90 -5.68 -18.06
N ARG A 101 1.27 -5.07 -19.07
CA ARG A 101 -0.19 -4.99 -19.17
C ARG A 101 -0.84 -6.37 -19.26
N LEU A 102 -0.35 -7.21 -20.17
CA LEU A 102 -0.89 -8.57 -20.33
C LEU A 102 -0.67 -9.42 -19.09
N LEU A 103 0.47 -9.25 -18.41
CA LEU A 103 0.73 -9.91 -17.13
C LEU A 103 -0.32 -9.50 -16.09
N LEU A 104 -0.54 -8.21 -15.89
CA LEU A 104 -1.53 -7.68 -14.95
C LEU A 104 -2.95 -8.13 -15.29
N ASP A 105 -3.34 -8.05 -16.55
CA ASP A 105 -4.67 -8.43 -17.05
C ASP A 105 -4.98 -9.91 -16.79
N ARG A 106 -4.03 -10.80 -17.11
CA ARG A 106 -4.18 -12.24 -16.90
C ARG A 106 -4.11 -12.63 -15.44
N LEU A 107 -3.25 -11.96 -14.67
CA LEU A 107 -3.11 -12.20 -13.23
C LEU A 107 -4.37 -11.79 -12.47
N VAL A 108 -4.94 -10.60 -12.73
CA VAL A 108 -6.17 -10.18 -12.06
C VAL A 108 -7.32 -11.15 -12.38
N THR A 109 -7.41 -11.66 -13.61
CA THR A 109 -8.39 -12.66 -14.01
C THR A 109 -8.23 -13.96 -13.20
N ALA A 110 -7.00 -14.41 -12.99
CA ALA A 110 -6.72 -15.58 -12.16
C ALA A 110 -7.10 -15.34 -10.69
N VAL A 111 -6.70 -14.21 -10.12
CA VAL A 111 -6.99 -13.84 -8.71
C VAL A 111 -8.50 -13.72 -8.47
N GLU A 112 -9.25 -13.09 -9.38
CA GLU A 112 -10.71 -13.02 -9.27
C GLU A 112 -11.37 -14.42 -9.32
N SER A 113 -10.88 -15.32 -10.17
CA SER A 113 -11.41 -16.68 -10.26
C SER A 113 -11.15 -17.51 -8.98
N LEU A 114 -10.13 -17.15 -8.21
CA LEU A 114 -9.83 -17.79 -6.91
C LEU A 114 -10.76 -17.31 -5.80
N GLY A 115 -11.44 -16.17 -5.97
CA GLY A 115 -12.33 -15.59 -4.95
C GLY A 115 -11.60 -15.19 -3.67
N LEU A 116 -10.35 -14.75 -3.75
CA LEU A 116 -9.58 -14.33 -2.60
C LEU A 116 -10.25 -13.16 -1.85
N PRO A 117 -10.12 -13.09 -0.52
CA PRO A 117 -10.75 -12.03 0.28
C PRO A 117 -10.29 -10.63 -0.13
N HIS A 118 -8.99 -10.42 -0.30
CA HIS A 118 -8.40 -9.18 -0.77
C HIS A 118 -8.21 -9.25 -2.30
N PRO A 119 -8.48 -8.16 -3.05
CA PRO A 119 -8.21 -8.11 -4.49
C PRO A 119 -6.71 -8.21 -4.79
N LEU A 120 -6.34 -8.33 -6.08
CA LEU A 120 -4.94 -8.23 -6.48
C LEU A 120 -4.34 -6.92 -5.93
N HIS A 121 -3.26 -7.03 -5.15
CA HIS A 121 -2.56 -5.92 -4.55
C HIS A 121 -1.40 -5.48 -5.45
N VAL A 122 -1.41 -4.25 -5.92
CA VAL A 122 -0.55 -3.81 -7.03
C VAL A 122 0.35 -2.67 -6.62
N HIS A 123 1.64 -2.94 -6.56
CA HIS A 123 2.71 -1.95 -6.60
C HIS A 123 3.05 -1.71 -8.07
N THR A 124 2.68 -0.56 -8.58
CA THR A 124 2.81 -0.21 -10.00
C THR A 124 4.29 -0.02 -10.42
N ALA A 125 4.55 -0.05 -11.73
CA ALA A 125 5.87 0.21 -12.29
C ALA A 125 6.35 1.65 -12.05
N ASN A 126 7.67 1.86 -12.16
CA ASN A 126 8.31 3.18 -12.13
C ASN A 126 8.15 3.95 -10.81
N LEU A 127 8.20 3.24 -9.66
CA LEU A 127 8.13 3.85 -8.33
C LEU A 127 9.17 4.96 -8.19
N GLY A 128 8.74 6.11 -7.71
CA GLY A 128 9.62 7.26 -7.40
C GLY A 128 10.12 8.06 -8.62
N LEU A 129 9.89 7.59 -9.85
CA LEU A 129 10.37 8.28 -11.05
C LEU A 129 9.49 9.49 -11.41
N PRO A 130 10.08 10.64 -11.81
CA PRO A 130 9.32 11.75 -12.38
C PRO A 130 8.50 11.28 -13.58
N GLY A 131 7.25 11.73 -13.69
CA GLY A 131 6.34 11.33 -14.79
C GLY A 131 5.64 9.98 -14.63
N ASN A 132 5.88 9.25 -13.55
CA ASN A 132 5.34 7.91 -13.31
C ASN A 132 3.81 7.85 -13.13
N TRP A 133 3.13 8.97 -12.95
CA TRP A 133 1.68 9.03 -12.91
C TRP A 133 1.02 8.38 -14.14
N ARG A 134 1.71 8.38 -15.28
CA ARG A 134 1.22 7.74 -16.51
C ARG A 134 1.17 6.22 -16.35
N SER A 135 2.20 5.63 -15.73
CA SER A 135 2.23 4.18 -15.44
C SER A 135 1.10 3.77 -14.49
N LEU A 136 0.83 4.59 -13.46
CA LEU A 136 -0.29 4.34 -12.57
C LEU A 136 -1.64 4.46 -13.30
N LEU A 137 -1.84 5.48 -14.14
CA LEU A 137 -3.06 5.64 -14.92
C LEU A 137 -3.30 4.46 -15.87
N GLU A 138 -2.28 4.01 -16.58
CA GLU A 138 -2.38 2.85 -17.47
C GLU A 138 -2.64 1.55 -16.69
N THR A 139 -2.07 1.41 -15.49
CA THR A 139 -2.40 0.32 -14.57
C THR A 139 -3.87 0.36 -14.15
N MET A 140 -4.39 1.53 -13.76
CA MET A 140 -5.81 1.70 -13.43
C MET A 140 -6.72 1.34 -14.60
N LYS A 141 -6.38 1.77 -15.81
CA LYS A 141 -7.13 1.43 -17.04
C LYS A 141 -7.15 -0.06 -17.31
N THR A 142 -6.05 -0.77 -17.03
CA THR A 142 -5.97 -2.23 -17.18
C THR A 142 -6.97 -2.93 -16.26
N PHE A 143 -7.28 -2.37 -15.11
CA PHE A 143 -8.21 -2.93 -14.13
C PHE A 143 -9.61 -2.32 -14.16
N ALA A 144 -9.93 -1.46 -15.13
CA ALA A 144 -11.27 -0.85 -15.22
C ALA A 144 -12.37 -1.92 -15.24
N GLY A 145 -13.30 -1.83 -14.27
CA GLY A 145 -14.38 -2.80 -14.08
C GLY A 145 -14.00 -4.09 -13.34
N ARG A 146 -12.73 -4.26 -12.91
CA ARG A 146 -12.24 -5.40 -12.11
C ARG A 146 -11.71 -4.94 -10.76
N ARG A 147 -11.77 -5.83 -9.77
CA ARG A 147 -11.32 -5.53 -8.42
C ARG A 147 -9.79 -5.52 -8.35
N ALA A 148 -9.20 -4.37 -8.04
CA ALA A 148 -7.77 -4.25 -7.75
C ALA A 148 -7.53 -3.25 -6.61
N HIS A 149 -6.45 -3.44 -5.86
CA HIS A 149 -5.98 -2.52 -4.84
C HIS A 149 -4.64 -1.92 -5.26
N LEU A 150 -4.60 -0.60 -5.38
CA LEU A 150 -3.41 0.14 -5.77
C LEU A 150 -2.66 0.58 -4.51
N ALA A 151 -1.47 0.04 -4.33
CA ALA A 151 -0.65 0.28 -3.15
C ALA A 151 0.06 1.63 -3.22
N HIS A 152 0.17 2.30 -2.07
CA HIS A 152 0.99 3.50 -1.82
C HIS A 152 1.06 4.45 -3.02
N VAL A 153 -0.12 4.82 -3.56
CA VAL A 153 -0.24 5.60 -4.82
C VAL A 153 0.52 6.92 -4.84
N GLN A 154 0.84 7.47 -3.67
CA GLN A 154 1.64 8.69 -3.56
C GLN A 154 2.98 8.56 -4.29
N PHE A 155 3.68 7.40 -4.14
CA PHE A 155 4.97 7.16 -4.77
C PHE A 155 4.90 6.97 -6.31
N HIS A 156 3.70 6.86 -6.85
CA HIS A 156 3.40 6.66 -8.27
C HIS A 156 2.63 7.84 -8.91
N SER A 157 2.62 9.00 -8.26
CA SER A 157 1.79 10.14 -8.68
C SER A 157 2.61 11.38 -9.03
N TYR A 158 3.83 11.21 -9.52
CA TYR A 158 4.74 12.30 -9.85
C TYR A 158 4.60 12.73 -11.30
N SER A 159 4.49 14.04 -11.53
CA SER A 159 4.56 14.66 -12.86
C SER A 159 5.98 15.17 -13.15
N GLY A 160 6.19 15.64 -14.37
CA GLY A 160 7.48 16.17 -14.82
C GLY A 160 8.37 15.14 -15.50
N GLY A 161 9.51 15.56 -16.01
CA GLY A 161 10.54 14.73 -16.64
C GLY A 161 11.78 14.54 -15.75
N ASP A 162 12.02 15.48 -14.83
CA ASP A 162 13.18 15.53 -13.94
C ASP A 162 12.79 16.02 -12.55
N LEU A 163 13.70 15.86 -11.59
CA LEU A 163 13.56 16.33 -10.20
C LEU A 163 13.94 17.82 -10.05
N ASP A 164 13.53 18.67 -10.97
CA ASP A 164 13.79 20.10 -10.96
C ASP A 164 12.57 20.94 -10.51
N GLU A 165 12.82 22.20 -10.09
CA GLU A 165 11.76 23.10 -9.60
C GLU A 165 10.70 23.45 -10.66
N GLY A 166 11.04 23.36 -11.94
CA GLY A 166 10.18 23.76 -13.05
C GLY A 166 9.21 22.68 -13.48
N SER A 167 9.65 21.41 -13.47
CA SER A 167 8.92 20.27 -14.04
C SER A 167 8.33 19.33 -12.99
N PHE A 168 9.08 18.99 -11.92
CA PHE A 168 8.59 18.06 -10.91
C PHE A 168 7.38 18.58 -10.17
N GLY A 169 6.37 17.72 -9.99
CA GLY A 169 5.13 18.13 -9.36
C GLY A 169 4.10 17.01 -9.21
N SER A 170 2.84 17.39 -8.98
CA SER A 170 1.73 16.47 -8.80
C SER A 170 1.15 16.00 -10.12
N GLY A 171 0.93 14.68 -10.23
CA GLY A 171 0.16 14.02 -11.28
C GLY A 171 -1.20 13.52 -10.79
N VAL A 172 -1.67 13.93 -9.61
CA VAL A 172 -2.88 13.39 -8.96
C VAL A 172 -4.16 13.69 -9.73
N ALA A 173 -4.31 14.87 -10.31
CA ALA A 173 -5.58 15.30 -10.90
C ALA A 173 -6.18 14.29 -11.91
N PRO A 174 -5.47 13.86 -12.99
CA PRO A 174 -6.01 12.85 -13.90
C PRO A 174 -6.17 11.47 -13.27
N LEU A 175 -5.38 11.14 -12.27
CA LEU A 175 -5.46 9.86 -11.56
C LEU A 175 -6.71 9.80 -10.70
N VAL A 176 -6.98 10.84 -9.91
CA VAL A 176 -8.14 10.87 -9.03
C VAL A 176 -9.44 11.00 -9.80
N GLU A 177 -9.44 11.71 -10.93
CA GLU A 177 -10.59 11.76 -11.86
C GLU A 177 -10.95 10.36 -12.34
N PHE A 178 -9.96 9.59 -12.82
CA PHE A 178 -10.17 8.21 -13.24
C PHE A 178 -10.62 7.32 -12.08
N PHE A 179 -9.97 7.42 -10.93
CA PHE A 179 -10.31 6.65 -9.73
C PHE A 179 -11.75 6.90 -9.27
N ASN A 180 -12.16 8.17 -9.20
CA ASN A 180 -13.51 8.53 -8.78
C ASN A 180 -14.60 8.01 -9.73
N ALA A 181 -14.27 7.83 -11.01
CA ALA A 181 -15.18 7.29 -12.03
C ALA A 181 -15.27 5.74 -12.05
N HIS A 182 -14.40 5.02 -11.32
CA HIS A 182 -14.29 3.54 -11.39
C HIS A 182 -14.34 2.90 -10.01
N ASP A 183 -15.53 2.47 -9.60
CA ASP A 183 -15.82 1.98 -8.23
C ASP A 183 -15.15 0.65 -7.86
N SER A 184 -14.65 -0.11 -8.85
CA SER A 184 -13.97 -1.39 -8.63
C SER A 184 -12.57 -1.26 -8.04
N LEU A 185 -11.96 -0.06 -8.12
CA LEU A 185 -10.63 0.21 -7.64
C LEU A 185 -10.64 0.69 -6.18
N THR A 186 -9.67 0.21 -5.41
CA THR A 186 -9.37 0.68 -4.07
C THR A 186 -7.89 1.06 -3.99
N LEU A 187 -7.51 1.88 -3.01
CA LEU A 187 -6.11 2.27 -2.84
C LEU A 187 -5.73 2.51 -1.38
N ASP A 188 -4.45 2.44 -1.12
CA ASP A 188 -3.83 3.09 0.02
C ASP A 188 -2.86 4.18 -0.45
N VAL A 189 -2.64 5.20 0.36
CA VAL A 189 -1.93 6.39 -0.11
C VAL A 189 -0.42 6.29 0.05
N GLY A 190 0.08 5.68 1.11
CA GLY A 190 1.52 5.67 1.39
C GLY A 190 2.04 7.06 1.75
N GLN A 191 1.32 7.80 2.62
CA GLN A 191 1.62 9.18 2.94
C GLN A 191 3.03 9.38 3.50
N ILE A 192 3.81 10.25 2.89
CA ILE A 192 5.07 10.76 3.45
C ILE A 192 4.77 11.83 4.49
N LEU A 193 5.40 11.70 5.66
CA LEU A 193 5.42 12.73 6.70
C LEU A 193 6.85 13.18 6.97
N PHE A 194 7.02 14.47 7.35
CA PHE A 194 8.35 15.00 7.67
C PHE A 194 8.86 14.41 8.98
N GLY A 195 10.13 14.02 8.97
CA GLY A 195 10.79 13.35 10.08
C GLY A 195 11.70 12.23 9.62
N ASP A 196 12.30 11.55 10.56
CA ASP A 196 13.19 10.43 10.31
C ASP A 196 12.39 9.14 10.20
N THR A 197 12.74 8.30 9.23
CA THR A 197 12.17 6.98 9.02
C THR A 197 13.19 6.07 8.34
N VAL A 198 12.74 4.89 7.94
CA VAL A 198 13.54 3.92 7.19
C VAL A 198 12.79 3.56 5.91
N ALA A 199 13.42 3.66 4.77
CA ALA A 199 12.88 3.12 3.53
C ALA A 199 13.32 1.67 3.35
N MET A 200 12.40 0.82 2.94
CA MET A 200 12.62 -0.59 2.64
C MET A 200 12.01 -0.89 1.28
N THR A 201 12.78 -1.47 0.36
CA THR A 201 12.26 -1.88 -0.93
C THR A 201 12.97 -3.10 -1.46
N GLY A 202 12.22 -4.07 -1.97
CA GLY A 202 12.72 -5.18 -2.76
C GLY A 202 12.72 -4.88 -4.27
N ASP A 203 12.32 -3.68 -4.68
CA ASP A 203 12.37 -3.24 -6.07
C ASP A 203 13.77 -2.70 -6.39
N ALA A 204 14.59 -3.52 -7.06
CA ALA A 204 15.97 -3.16 -7.40
C ALA A 204 16.06 -1.95 -8.33
N ALA A 205 15.11 -1.78 -9.25
CA ALA A 205 15.07 -0.61 -10.14
C ALA A 205 14.78 0.67 -9.35
N ALA A 206 13.83 0.63 -8.42
CA ALA A 206 13.56 1.75 -7.53
C ALA A 206 14.74 2.07 -6.62
N ALA A 207 15.42 1.06 -6.08
CA ALA A 207 16.59 1.23 -5.22
C ALA A 207 17.75 1.92 -5.96
N GLU A 208 18.03 1.51 -7.20
CA GLU A 208 19.08 2.16 -8.02
C GLU A 208 18.69 3.60 -8.40
N HIS A 209 17.42 3.82 -8.78
CA HIS A 209 16.94 5.15 -9.07
C HIS A 209 17.08 6.09 -7.86
N LEU A 210 16.69 5.63 -6.69
CA LEU A 210 16.82 6.40 -5.45
C LEU A 210 18.29 6.66 -5.10
N ALA A 211 19.20 5.72 -5.35
CA ALA A 211 20.64 5.94 -5.17
C ALA A 211 21.16 7.08 -6.06
N HIS A 212 20.76 7.09 -7.33
CA HIS A 212 21.10 8.18 -8.24
C HIS A 212 20.45 9.51 -7.84
N ALA A 213 19.18 9.51 -7.51
CA ALA A 213 18.44 10.73 -7.17
C ALA A 213 18.90 11.37 -5.85
N THR A 214 19.34 10.56 -4.88
CA THR A 214 19.74 11.03 -3.55
C THR A 214 21.25 11.21 -3.39
N GLY A 215 22.04 10.67 -4.32
CA GLY A 215 23.50 10.61 -4.22
C GLY A 215 24.02 9.71 -3.07
N MET A 216 23.13 8.95 -2.45
CA MET A 216 23.46 8.04 -1.36
C MET A 216 23.54 6.61 -1.90
N PRO A 217 24.57 5.84 -1.51
CA PRO A 217 24.63 4.44 -1.90
C PRO A 217 23.47 3.71 -1.23
N TRP A 218 22.43 3.45 -1.97
CA TRP A 218 21.52 2.39 -1.61
C TRP A 218 22.30 1.10 -1.56
N MET A 219 21.93 0.20 -0.65
CA MET A 219 22.62 -1.08 -0.47
C MET A 219 22.34 -2.01 -1.66
N ALA A 220 22.54 -1.46 -2.88
CA ALA A 220 22.23 -2.12 -4.14
C ALA A 220 23.00 -3.43 -4.35
N HIS A 221 24.18 -3.55 -3.76
CA HIS A 221 24.98 -4.77 -3.79
C HIS A 221 24.52 -5.82 -2.79
N ASP A 222 23.70 -5.45 -1.81
CA ASP A 222 23.06 -6.37 -0.86
C ASP A 222 21.62 -6.74 -1.29
N LEU A 223 21.11 -6.12 -2.37
CA LEU A 223 19.81 -6.45 -2.92
C LEU A 223 19.87 -7.76 -3.71
N HIS A 224 19.29 -8.79 -3.18
CA HIS A 224 18.99 -10.00 -3.93
C HIS A 224 17.69 -9.80 -4.73
N LEU A 225 17.74 -9.94 -6.04
CA LEU A 225 16.59 -9.79 -6.94
C LEU A 225 15.41 -10.72 -6.59
N GLU A 226 15.65 -11.73 -5.77
CA GLU A 226 14.70 -12.81 -5.48
C GLU A 226 14.22 -12.88 -4.02
N GLY A 227 14.53 -11.90 -3.18
CA GLY A 227 14.04 -11.94 -1.80
C GLY A 227 14.78 -11.05 -0.79
N GLY A 228 15.73 -10.23 -1.23
CA GLY A 228 16.38 -9.24 -0.38
C GLY A 228 15.69 -7.88 -0.49
N CYS A 229 15.71 -7.11 0.57
CA CYS A 229 15.35 -5.69 0.54
C CYS A 229 16.52 -4.84 1.03
N GLY A 230 16.72 -3.66 0.41
CA GLY A 230 17.59 -2.64 0.94
C GLY A 230 16.89 -1.89 2.07
N VAL A 231 17.63 -1.54 3.11
CA VAL A 231 17.16 -0.69 4.21
C VAL A 231 17.98 0.57 4.23
N LEU A 232 17.33 1.73 4.10
CA LEU A 232 18.00 3.03 4.10
C LEU A 232 17.34 3.99 5.08
N PRO A 233 18.08 4.57 6.05
CA PRO A 233 17.57 5.69 6.83
C PRO A 233 17.27 6.89 5.93
N ILE A 234 16.06 7.42 6.03
CA ILE A 234 15.61 8.61 5.31
C ILE A 234 15.14 9.68 6.31
N ALA A 235 15.54 10.91 6.06
CA ALA A 235 15.03 12.07 6.78
C ALA A 235 14.22 12.94 5.82
N TYR A 236 12.90 12.82 5.84
CA TYR A 236 12.02 13.69 5.06
C TYR A 236 12.04 15.11 5.63
N ARG A 237 12.36 16.10 4.80
CA ARG A 237 12.55 17.49 5.21
C ARG A 237 11.57 18.41 4.50
N GLU A 238 10.87 19.27 5.26
CA GLU A 238 9.89 20.22 4.71
C GLU A 238 10.48 21.26 3.75
N LYS A 239 11.79 21.55 3.86
CA LYS A 239 12.53 22.47 2.97
C LYS A 239 13.10 21.78 1.72
N SER A 240 13.09 20.45 1.64
CA SER A 240 13.40 19.75 0.39
C SER A 240 12.23 19.88 -0.57
N MET A 241 12.50 20.30 -1.81
CA MET A 241 11.46 20.43 -2.84
C MET A 241 10.79 19.09 -3.12
N VAL A 242 11.57 18.03 -3.28
CA VAL A 242 11.07 16.69 -3.59
C VAL A 242 10.20 16.17 -2.44
N HIS A 243 10.70 16.22 -1.21
CA HIS A 243 9.94 15.73 -0.05
C HIS A 243 8.66 16.55 0.20
N ALA A 244 8.72 17.87 -0.04
CA ALA A 244 7.53 18.74 0.07
C ALA A 244 6.46 18.40 -0.98
N TRP A 245 6.87 18.08 -2.23
CA TRP A 245 5.94 17.57 -3.23
C TRP A 245 5.35 16.22 -2.85
N GLN A 246 6.18 15.28 -2.38
CA GLN A 246 5.73 13.96 -1.94
C GLN A 246 4.69 14.08 -0.82
N TRP A 247 4.94 14.93 0.17
CA TRP A 247 4.00 15.23 1.25
C TRP A 247 2.68 15.81 0.72
N ALA A 248 2.76 16.78 -0.19
CA ALA A 248 1.57 17.43 -0.76
C ALA A 248 0.74 16.47 -1.62
N ILE A 249 1.38 15.65 -2.46
CA ILE A 249 0.73 14.68 -3.34
C ILE A 249 -0.11 13.66 -2.56
N GLY A 250 0.40 13.15 -1.45
CA GLY A 250 -0.39 12.22 -0.63
C GLY A 250 -1.61 12.88 -0.01
N LEU A 251 -1.50 14.12 0.48
CA LEU A 251 -2.64 14.88 0.98
C LEU A 251 -3.64 15.22 -0.14
N GLU A 252 -3.17 15.53 -1.35
CA GLU A 252 -4.04 15.73 -2.52
C GLU A 252 -4.90 14.49 -2.77
N TRP A 253 -4.32 13.28 -2.74
CA TRP A 253 -5.07 12.03 -2.88
C TRP A 253 -6.20 11.90 -1.85
N PHE A 254 -5.88 12.03 -0.57
CA PHE A 254 -6.91 11.94 0.49
C PHE A 254 -8.01 12.98 0.29
N LEU A 255 -7.65 14.21 -0.02
CA LEU A 255 -8.60 15.32 -0.04
C LEU A 255 -9.42 15.40 -1.33
N THR A 256 -9.04 14.70 -2.41
CA THR A 256 -9.73 14.74 -3.71
C THR A 256 -10.42 13.41 -4.06
N ALA A 257 -10.03 12.30 -3.46
CA ALA A 257 -10.81 11.07 -3.54
C ALA A 257 -12.18 11.26 -2.86
N THR A 258 -13.26 10.97 -3.58
CA THR A 258 -14.63 11.32 -3.12
C THR A 258 -15.23 10.27 -2.20
N ASP A 259 -14.85 8.99 -2.36
CA ASP A 259 -15.39 7.88 -1.56
C ASP A 259 -14.35 7.36 -0.55
N PRO A 260 -14.48 7.70 0.74
CA PRO A 260 -13.55 7.25 1.78
C PRO A 260 -13.56 5.73 2.00
N TRP A 261 -14.61 5.01 1.55
CA TRP A 261 -14.68 3.56 1.66
C TRP A 261 -13.74 2.80 0.72
N ARG A 262 -13.16 3.51 -0.25
CA ARG A 262 -12.20 2.96 -1.22
C ARG A 262 -10.76 3.38 -0.95
N VAL A 263 -10.52 4.17 0.09
CA VAL A 263 -9.22 4.72 0.46
C VAL A 263 -8.80 4.20 1.82
N ALA A 264 -7.63 3.60 1.92
CA ALA A 264 -7.03 3.23 3.19
C ALA A 264 -5.96 4.27 3.60
N LEU A 265 -5.98 4.67 4.88
CA LEU A 265 -4.90 5.46 5.45
C LEU A 265 -3.68 4.57 5.63
N SER A 266 -2.59 4.91 4.97
CA SER A 266 -1.30 4.26 5.16
C SER A 266 -0.15 5.26 5.03
N THR A 267 1.00 4.91 5.57
CA THR A 267 2.28 5.58 5.32
C THR A 267 3.23 4.66 4.57
N ASP A 268 2.74 3.53 4.07
CA ASP A 268 3.59 2.46 3.54
C ASP A 268 4.74 2.14 4.52
N HIS A 269 4.34 1.93 5.77
CA HIS A 269 5.26 1.79 6.90
C HIS A 269 6.37 0.78 6.62
N PRO A 270 7.66 1.17 6.78
CA PRO A 270 8.15 2.44 7.31
C PRO A 270 8.47 3.51 6.25
N ASN A 271 8.26 3.26 4.96
CA ASN A 271 8.78 4.03 3.82
C ASN A 271 8.37 5.52 3.84
N GLY A 272 7.11 5.83 4.02
CA GLY A 272 6.64 7.22 4.07
C GLY A 272 6.71 7.84 5.45
N ALA A 273 6.45 7.05 6.50
CA ALA A 273 6.61 7.41 7.90
C ALA A 273 6.35 6.19 8.79
N HIS A 274 6.80 6.27 10.03
CA HIS A 274 6.46 5.28 11.05
C HIS A 274 4.96 5.32 11.39
N PHE A 275 4.32 4.18 11.67
CA PHE A 275 2.88 4.11 11.97
C PHE A 275 2.46 4.93 13.22
N THR A 276 3.38 5.20 14.14
CA THR A 276 3.14 6.10 15.28
C THR A 276 2.85 7.54 14.86
N ALA A 277 3.11 7.91 13.60
CA ALA A 277 2.79 9.21 13.04
C ALA A 277 1.34 9.32 12.51
N TYR A 278 0.55 8.22 12.52
CA TYR A 278 -0.85 8.25 12.06
C TYR A 278 -1.72 9.31 12.77
N PRO A 279 -1.61 9.57 14.09
CA PRO A 279 -2.35 10.65 14.72
C PRO A 279 -2.06 12.03 14.09
N HIS A 280 -0.80 12.31 13.74
CA HIS A 280 -0.43 13.53 13.03
C HIS A 280 -1.06 13.61 11.63
N LEU A 281 -1.08 12.51 10.89
CA LEU A 281 -1.75 12.46 9.59
C LEU A 281 -3.26 12.70 9.73
N MET A 282 -3.91 12.12 10.74
CA MET A 282 -5.32 12.38 11.01
C MET A 282 -5.60 13.85 11.34
N GLN A 283 -4.69 14.53 12.06
CA GLN A 283 -4.77 15.98 12.29
C GLN A 283 -4.67 16.76 10.96
N LEU A 284 -3.72 16.41 10.09
CA LEU A 284 -3.59 17.05 8.78
C LEU A 284 -4.85 16.90 7.91
N LEU A 285 -5.57 15.79 8.04
CA LEU A 285 -6.79 15.54 7.28
C LEU A 285 -8.03 16.21 7.90
N GLY A 286 -8.14 16.21 9.22
CA GLY A 286 -9.32 16.70 9.93
C GLY A 286 -9.26 18.17 10.36
N ASP A 287 -8.15 18.88 10.13
CA ASP A 287 -7.96 20.28 10.52
C ASP A 287 -7.27 21.06 9.39
N ALA A 288 -8.04 21.83 8.64
CA ALA A 288 -7.54 22.62 7.52
C ALA A 288 -6.62 23.76 7.96
N ALA A 289 -6.83 24.33 9.14
CA ALA A 289 -5.96 25.38 9.66
C ALA A 289 -4.58 24.83 10.05
N PHE A 290 -4.55 23.68 10.70
CA PHE A 290 -3.30 22.97 11.01
C PHE A 290 -2.55 22.58 9.72
N ARG A 291 -3.26 21.99 8.76
CA ARG A 291 -2.69 21.65 7.44
C ARG A 291 -2.14 22.88 6.72
N ARG A 292 -2.87 24.01 6.75
CA ARG A 292 -2.41 25.27 6.15
C ARG A 292 -1.14 25.76 6.81
N ALA A 293 -1.07 25.76 8.12
CA ALA A 293 0.13 26.18 8.85
C ALA A 293 1.35 25.26 8.52
N ALA A 294 1.12 23.96 8.32
CA ALA A 294 2.17 23.05 7.85
C ALA A 294 2.58 23.38 6.41
N PHE A 295 1.62 23.60 5.51
CA PHE A 295 1.85 23.98 4.11
C PHE A 295 2.65 25.27 3.96
N ASP A 296 2.43 26.25 4.81
CA ASP A 296 3.15 27.54 4.77
C ASP A 296 4.64 27.42 5.14
N ARG A 297 5.03 26.30 5.76
CA ARG A 297 6.43 26.02 6.11
C ARG A 297 7.22 25.26 5.05
N ILE A 298 6.56 24.56 4.10
CA ILE A 298 7.26 23.74 3.11
C ILE A 298 8.04 24.57 2.07
N HIS A 299 8.70 23.89 1.14
CA HIS A 299 9.49 24.52 0.09
C HIS A 299 8.69 25.52 -0.75
N PRO A 300 9.22 26.76 -1.05
CA PRO A 300 8.45 27.81 -1.74
C PRO A 300 7.93 27.44 -3.13
N ALA A 301 8.69 26.65 -3.91
CA ALA A 301 8.25 26.21 -5.24
C ALA A 301 6.97 25.36 -5.15
N VAL A 302 6.87 24.47 -4.15
CA VAL A 302 5.68 23.65 -3.91
C VAL A 302 4.50 24.51 -3.48
N ARG A 303 4.70 25.45 -2.56
CA ARG A 303 3.63 26.38 -2.14
C ARG A 303 3.03 27.18 -3.29
N ARG A 304 3.85 27.56 -4.27
CA ARG A 304 3.35 28.31 -5.45
C ARG A 304 2.53 27.42 -6.39
N ARG A 305 2.93 26.16 -6.56
CA ARG A 305 2.43 25.29 -7.66
C ARG A 305 1.44 24.22 -7.22
N SER A 306 1.50 23.75 -5.97
CA SER A 306 0.63 22.68 -5.50
C SER A 306 -0.84 23.11 -5.41
N PRO A 307 -1.77 22.31 -5.95
CA PRO A 307 -3.22 22.53 -5.78
C PRO A 307 -3.66 22.44 -4.31
N LEU A 308 -2.87 21.82 -3.44
CA LEU A 308 -3.21 21.64 -2.03
C LEU A 308 -3.51 22.97 -1.33
N LYS A 309 -2.94 24.10 -1.82
CA LYS A 309 -3.19 25.46 -1.29
C LYS A 309 -4.66 25.86 -1.36
N ASP A 310 -5.40 25.34 -2.33
CA ASP A 310 -6.78 25.72 -2.64
C ASP A 310 -7.80 24.69 -2.10
N ILE A 311 -7.34 23.59 -1.46
CA ILE A 311 -8.19 22.53 -0.93
C ILE A 311 -8.53 22.81 0.53
N SER A 312 -9.81 23.15 0.79
CA SER A 312 -10.34 23.42 2.13
C SER A 312 -11.05 22.23 2.79
N ARG A 313 -11.21 21.09 2.09
CA ARG A 313 -11.89 19.90 2.64
C ARG A 313 -11.24 19.46 3.95
N GLU A 314 -12.08 19.12 4.91
CA GLU A 314 -11.71 18.44 6.15
C GLU A 314 -12.40 17.09 6.23
N TYR A 315 -11.73 16.11 6.80
CA TYR A 315 -12.32 14.84 7.15
C TYR A 315 -13.06 14.98 8.48
N THR A 316 -14.29 14.52 8.50
CA THR A 316 -15.04 14.32 9.73
C THR A 316 -14.45 13.17 10.55
N LEU A 317 -14.74 13.10 11.85
CA LEU A 317 -14.34 11.94 12.67
C LEU A 317 -14.87 10.62 12.10
N GLN A 318 -16.05 10.64 11.50
CA GLN A 318 -16.62 9.46 10.84
C GLN A 318 -15.75 9.04 9.63
N GLU A 319 -15.39 9.96 8.75
CA GLU A 319 -14.53 9.66 7.61
C GLU A 319 -13.14 9.19 8.06
N LEU A 320 -12.56 9.79 9.11
CA LEU A 320 -11.32 9.31 9.71
C LEU A 320 -11.45 7.87 10.23
N CYS A 321 -12.56 7.52 10.87
CA CYS A 321 -12.83 6.13 11.26
C CYS A 321 -12.99 5.21 10.05
N ILE A 322 -13.61 5.68 8.96
CA ILE A 322 -13.75 4.89 7.74
C ILE A 322 -12.37 4.57 7.15
N ILE A 323 -11.55 5.57 6.84
CA ILE A 323 -10.26 5.35 6.16
C ILE A 323 -9.20 4.63 7.02
N THR A 324 -9.38 4.61 8.35
CA THR A 324 -8.43 3.98 9.28
C THR A 324 -8.87 2.62 9.82
N ARG A 325 -10.14 2.26 9.72
CA ARG A 325 -10.71 1.00 10.28
C ARG A 325 -11.63 0.29 9.29
N ALA A 326 -12.75 0.92 8.94
CA ALA A 326 -13.82 0.27 8.20
C ALA A 326 -13.42 -0.03 6.75
N ALA A 327 -12.82 0.93 6.04
CA ALA A 327 -12.36 0.76 4.68
C ALA A 327 -11.21 -0.25 4.58
N PRO A 328 -10.12 -0.17 5.39
CA PRO A 328 -9.08 -1.20 5.40
C PRO A 328 -9.60 -2.60 5.67
N ALA A 329 -10.52 -2.77 6.62
CA ALA A 329 -11.12 -4.07 6.91
C ALA A 329 -11.94 -4.60 5.71
N ARG A 330 -12.76 -3.73 5.09
CA ARG A 330 -13.54 -4.06 3.89
C ARG A 330 -12.64 -4.42 2.71
N ILE A 331 -11.61 -3.61 2.44
CA ILE A 331 -10.65 -3.82 1.36
C ILE A 331 -9.89 -5.13 1.55
N ALA A 332 -9.46 -5.41 2.78
CA ALA A 332 -8.79 -6.66 3.13
C ALA A 332 -9.72 -7.89 3.13
N GLY A 333 -11.04 -7.70 2.99
CA GLY A 333 -12.00 -8.81 3.03
C GLY A 333 -12.17 -9.42 4.42
N LEU A 334 -12.16 -8.59 5.47
CA LEU A 334 -12.32 -8.97 6.88
C LEU A 334 -13.73 -8.58 7.39
N PRO A 335 -14.78 -9.38 7.12
CA PRO A 335 -16.17 -9.00 7.36
C PRO A 335 -16.53 -8.84 8.85
N HIS A 336 -15.71 -9.35 9.77
CA HIS A 336 -15.92 -9.25 11.21
C HIS A 336 -15.16 -8.12 11.87
N LYS A 337 -14.44 -7.30 11.07
CA LYS A 337 -13.59 -6.20 11.56
C LYS A 337 -14.00 -4.85 11.00
N GLY A 338 -13.53 -3.79 11.67
CA GLY A 338 -13.75 -2.41 11.22
C GLY A 338 -15.15 -1.86 11.47
N HIS A 339 -16.01 -2.56 12.22
CA HIS A 339 -17.35 -2.11 12.60
C HIS A 339 -17.75 -2.61 14.00
N LEU A 340 -18.81 -2.02 14.56
CA LEU A 340 -19.35 -2.37 15.88
C LEU A 340 -20.73 -3.08 15.78
N GLY A 341 -21.08 -3.58 14.59
CA GLY A 341 -22.33 -4.31 14.37
C GLY A 341 -22.32 -5.70 15.01
N SER A 342 -23.53 -6.29 15.13
CA SER A 342 -23.67 -7.65 15.66
C SER A 342 -22.83 -8.65 14.85
N GLY A 343 -22.07 -9.49 15.55
CA GLY A 343 -21.18 -10.49 14.96
C GLY A 343 -19.79 -9.98 14.62
N ALA A 344 -19.49 -8.70 14.82
CA ALA A 344 -18.15 -8.18 14.71
C ALA A 344 -17.25 -8.66 15.88
N ASP A 345 -15.95 -8.74 15.60
CA ASP A 345 -14.96 -8.88 16.65
C ASP A 345 -15.01 -7.65 17.57
N ALA A 346 -14.84 -7.86 18.87
CA ALA A 346 -14.80 -6.76 19.83
C ALA A 346 -13.39 -6.12 19.88
N ASP A 347 -12.90 -5.68 18.71
CA ASP A 347 -11.70 -4.88 18.56
C ASP A 347 -12.11 -3.39 18.65
N ILE A 348 -12.01 -2.81 19.85
CA ILE A 348 -12.60 -1.50 20.17
C ILE A 348 -11.53 -0.58 20.75
N THR A 349 -11.44 0.63 20.21
CA THR A 349 -10.60 1.69 20.79
C THR A 349 -11.47 2.86 21.24
N LEU A 350 -11.36 3.25 22.50
CA LEU A 350 -12.06 4.38 23.08
C LEU A 350 -11.11 5.57 23.22
N TYR A 351 -11.54 6.73 22.74
CA TYR A 351 -10.80 7.97 22.85
C TYR A 351 -11.53 8.99 23.71
N ARG A 352 -10.78 9.83 24.44
CA ARG A 352 -11.36 11.03 25.06
C ARG A 352 -11.42 12.13 24.01
N PRO A 353 -12.57 12.80 23.82
CA PRO A 353 -12.70 13.87 22.86
C PRO A 353 -11.69 14.99 23.14
N ASP A 354 -10.98 15.42 22.09
CA ASP A 354 -10.05 16.52 22.12
C ASP A 354 -10.16 17.31 20.80
N ARG A 355 -9.91 18.62 20.85
CA ARG A 355 -9.83 19.46 19.66
C ARG A 355 -8.54 19.22 18.87
N ASP A 356 -7.47 18.89 19.56
CA ASP A 356 -6.23 18.41 18.97
C ASP A 356 -6.40 16.92 18.61
N LEU A 357 -6.65 16.64 17.33
CA LEU A 357 -6.87 15.28 16.85
C LEU A 357 -5.63 14.42 16.99
N ALA A 358 -4.43 14.99 16.81
CA ALA A 358 -3.20 14.24 17.00
C ALA A 358 -3.07 13.74 18.45
N ARG A 359 -3.35 14.61 19.42
CA ARG A 359 -3.37 14.25 20.84
C ARG A 359 -4.48 13.24 21.15
N MET A 360 -5.68 13.45 20.62
CA MET A 360 -6.81 12.55 20.81
C MET A 360 -6.47 11.12 20.34
N PHE A 361 -5.94 10.98 19.14
CA PHE A 361 -5.69 9.67 18.53
C PHE A 361 -4.39 9.00 19.02
N SER A 362 -3.44 9.75 19.58
CA SER A 362 -2.21 9.18 20.17
C SER A 362 -2.42 8.62 21.57
N MET A 363 -3.49 9.00 22.26
CA MET A 363 -3.74 8.62 23.65
C MET A 363 -5.12 7.97 23.85
N PRO A 364 -5.32 6.73 23.38
CA PRO A 364 -6.58 6.03 23.61
C PRO A 364 -6.81 5.79 25.11
N ALA A 365 -8.04 6.03 25.55
CA ALA A 365 -8.41 5.75 26.93
C ALA A 365 -8.42 4.24 27.22
N LYS A 366 -8.97 3.44 26.29
CA LYS A 366 -8.98 1.97 26.38
C LYS A 366 -8.87 1.35 25.00
N VAL A 367 -8.18 0.22 24.94
CA VAL A 367 -8.09 -0.61 23.74
C VAL A 367 -8.49 -2.03 24.11
N PHE A 368 -9.45 -2.56 23.37
CA PHE A 368 -9.90 -3.94 23.50
C PHE A 368 -9.54 -4.72 22.23
N LYS A 369 -9.06 -5.93 22.41
CA LYS A 369 -8.82 -6.91 21.35
C LYS A 369 -9.67 -8.15 21.62
N ALA A 370 -10.60 -8.46 20.71
CA ALA A 370 -11.53 -9.58 20.88
C ALA A 370 -12.25 -9.55 22.27
N GLY A 371 -12.60 -8.35 22.75
CA GLY A 371 -13.25 -8.14 24.05
C GLY A 371 -12.32 -8.11 25.25
N VAL A 372 -11.03 -8.41 25.09
CA VAL A 372 -10.02 -8.37 26.17
C VAL A 372 -9.41 -6.97 26.22
N LEU A 373 -9.38 -6.35 27.41
CA LEU A 373 -8.70 -5.08 27.64
C LEU A 373 -7.18 -5.27 27.52
N VAL A 374 -6.59 -4.68 26.48
CA VAL A 374 -5.15 -4.81 26.18
C VAL A 374 -4.35 -3.57 26.55
N ALA A 375 -4.97 -2.39 26.54
CA ALA A 375 -4.34 -1.16 27.01
C ALA A 375 -5.35 -0.22 27.65
N GLU A 376 -4.91 0.55 28.64
CA GLU A 376 -5.70 1.57 29.33
C GLU A 376 -4.77 2.72 29.74
N ASP A 377 -5.11 3.95 29.29
CA ASP A 377 -4.37 5.17 29.62
C ASP A 377 -2.85 5.08 29.38
N GLY A 378 -2.45 4.45 28.27
CA GLY A 378 -1.05 4.28 27.89
C GLY A 378 -0.34 3.08 28.53
N GLU A 379 -0.98 2.35 29.42
CA GLU A 379 -0.41 1.16 30.05
C GLU A 379 -0.93 -0.12 29.40
N ILE A 380 -0.04 -1.05 29.12
CA ILE A 380 -0.40 -2.40 28.64
C ILE A 380 -0.98 -3.20 29.80
N ARG A 381 -2.19 -3.75 29.60
CA ARG A 381 -2.93 -4.56 30.60
C ARG A 381 -2.81 -6.06 30.33
N SER A 382 -2.79 -6.43 29.04
CA SER A 382 -2.64 -7.83 28.65
C SER A 382 -2.07 -7.94 27.23
N LEU A 383 -1.48 -9.09 26.91
CA LEU A 383 -0.83 -9.37 25.63
C LEU A 383 -1.41 -10.68 25.03
N PRO A 384 -2.70 -10.73 24.65
CA PRO A 384 -3.23 -11.91 23.99
C PRO A 384 -2.52 -12.14 22.65
N THR A 385 -2.42 -13.37 22.22
CA THR A 385 -1.92 -13.72 20.90
C THR A 385 -2.99 -13.37 19.86
N GLY A 386 -2.64 -12.60 18.83
CA GLY A 386 -3.52 -12.37 17.68
C GLY A 386 -3.59 -13.61 16.77
N GLN A 387 -4.54 -13.59 15.84
CA GLN A 387 -4.75 -14.68 14.90
C GLN A 387 -3.80 -14.56 13.70
N THR A 388 -3.33 -15.72 13.18
CA THR A 388 -2.72 -15.77 11.84
C THR A 388 -3.83 -15.91 10.81
N LEU A 389 -3.90 -14.95 9.89
CA LEU A 389 -4.90 -14.89 8.82
C LEU A 389 -4.33 -15.58 7.57
N SER A 390 -5.07 -16.54 7.04
CA SER A 390 -4.78 -17.18 5.76
C SER A 390 -6.06 -17.27 4.92
N ALA A 391 -5.92 -17.13 3.61
CA ALA A 391 -7.07 -17.27 2.72
C ALA A 391 -7.66 -18.70 2.82
N PRO A 392 -8.98 -18.85 2.68
CA PRO A 392 -9.57 -20.19 2.65
C PRO A 392 -9.01 -20.99 1.48
N PRO A 393 -8.90 -22.33 1.61
CA PRO A 393 -8.41 -23.18 0.52
C PRO A 393 -9.26 -23.00 -0.75
N TYR A 394 -8.59 -22.98 -1.89
CA TYR A 394 -9.21 -22.86 -3.21
C TYR A 394 -10.38 -23.87 -3.40
N GLY A 395 -11.48 -23.41 -3.97
CA GLY A 395 -12.66 -24.23 -4.26
C GLY A 395 -13.63 -24.46 -3.11
N ARG A 396 -13.41 -23.89 -1.93
CA ARG A 396 -14.42 -23.84 -0.87
C ARG A 396 -14.99 -22.43 -0.79
N PRO A 397 -16.33 -22.26 -0.77
CA PRO A 397 -16.91 -20.97 -0.41
C PRO A 397 -16.38 -20.56 0.97
N PRO A 398 -16.23 -19.26 1.27
CA PRO A 398 -15.79 -18.81 2.57
C PRO A 398 -16.69 -19.43 3.64
N CYS A 399 -16.14 -20.41 4.36
CA CYS A 399 -16.87 -21.09 5.41
C CYS A 399 -16.95 -20.12 6.60
N LEU A 400 -18.13 -19.55 6.81
CA LEU A 400 -18.49 -18.77 8.01
C LEU A 400 -18.62 -19.67 9.25
N SER A 401 -17.80 -20.71 9.37
CA SER A 401 -17.82 -21.55 10.57
C SER A 401 -16.99 -20.90 11.67
N ARG A 402 -17.67 -20.30 12.64
CA ARG A 402 -17.11 -20.09 13.97
C ARG A 402 -16.67 -21.44 14.50
N ILE A 403 -15.39 -21.62 14.75
CA ILE A 403 -14.92 -22.66 15.66
C ILE A 403 -15.31 -22.16 17.05
N THR A 404 -16.43 -22.62 17.55
CA THR A 404 -16.75 -22.58 18.98
C THR A 404 -15.80 -23.56 19.66
N THR A 405 -14.75 -23.05 20.27
CA THR A 405 -14.01 -23.82 21.29
C THR A 405 -14.89 -23.86 22.52
N GLY A 406 -15.35 -25.07 22.87
CA GLY A 406 -15.93 -25.37 24.18
C GLY A 406 -14.92 -25.23 25.31
#